data_ca37b2165b762985b1a1951174067ec4
#
_entry.id   ca37b2165b762985b1a1951174067ec4
#
_cell.length_a   1.000
_cell.length_b   1.000
_cell.length_c   1.000
_cell.angle_alpha   90.00
_cell.angle_beta   90.00
_cell.angle_gamma   90.00
#
_symmetry.space_group_name_H-M   'P 1'
#
loop_
_entity.id
_entity.type
_entity.pdbx_description
1 polymer ?
#
loop_
_entity_poly.entity_id
_entity_poly.type
_entity_poly.pdbx_seq_one_letter_code
_entity_poly.pdbx_strand_id
1 'polypeptide(L)'
;MLDDLQRLDHLPGNLYNFHPGSHVKQGVEVATEQICDMLNAILWQDMKTTVLLETMAGKGSEVGRTFEELRAIIDRTELNDKLGVCLDTCHVSDAGYDIVNHLEDVLADFDRVIGLNRLKAIHLNDSKNPCG
;
A
#
# COMPACT_ATOMS: atom_id res chain seq x y z
N MET A 1 -15.37 -4.81 3.03
CA MET A 1 -14.48 -3.64 3.23
C MET A 1 -15.24 -2.37 3.54
N LEU A 2 -16.24 -2.00 2.76
CA LEU A 2 -17.02 -0.77 3.00
C LEU A 2 -17.68 -0.73 4.37
N ASP A 3 -18.30 -1.83 4.80
CA ASP A 3 -18.92 -1.90 6.13
C ASP A 3 -17.91 -1.66 7.25
N ASP A 4 -16.70 -2.21 7.12
CA ASP A 4 -15.64 -2.02 8.11
C ASP A 4 -15.18 -0.56 8.16
N LEU A 5 -15.06 0.08 7.00
CA LEU A 5 -14.70 1.49 6.92
C LEU A 5 -15.76 2.37 7.56
N GLN A 6 -17.03 2.09 7.32
CA GLN A 6 -18.13 2.84 7.91
C GLN A 6 -18.17 2.71 9.43
N ARG A 7 -17.88 1.51 9.97
CA ARG A 7 -17.80 1.28 11.42
C ARG A 7 -16.62 2.00 12.03
N LEU A 8 -15.45 1.93 11.41
CA LEU A 8 -14.23 2.60 11.89
C LEU A 8 -14.36 4.11 11.86
N ASP A 9 -15.13 4.65 10.93
CA ASP A 9 -15.26 6.09 10.76
C ASP A 9 -15.98 6.79 11.92
N HIS A 10 -16.63 6.04 12.79
CA HIS A 10 -17.18 6.55 14.03
C HIS A 10 -16.10 6.97 15.02
N LEU A 11 -14.86 6.49 14.85
CA LEU A 11 -13.71 6.83 15.69
C LEU A 11 -12.72 7.63 14.83
N PRO A 12 -12.48 8.92 15.12
CA PRO A 12 -11.58 9.74 14.30
C PRO A 12 -10.14 9.30 14.39
N GLY A 13 -9.41 9.46 13.30
CA GLY A 13 -7.98 9.15 13.22
C GLY A 13 -7.64 7.68 13.03
N ASN A 14 -8.61 6.83 12.69
CA ASN A 14 -8.35 5.42 12.46
C ASN A 14 -7.66 5.15 11.14
N LEU A 15 -6.91 4.05 11.11
CA LEU A 15 -6.22 3.54 9.93
C LEU A 15 -6.82 2.19 9.55
N TYR A 16 -7.12 2.00 8.29
CA TYR A 16 -7.59 0.71 7.76
C TYR A 16 -6.57 0.20 6.75
N ASN A 17 -5.87 -0.88 7.11
CA ASN A 17 -4.83 -1.49 6.29
C ASN A 17 -5.40 -2.62 5.45
N PHE A 18 -5.01 -2.70 4.18
CA PHE A 18 -5.38 -3.83 3.34
C PHE A 18 -4.27 -4.16 2.34
N HIS A 19 -4.25 -5.41 1.91
CA HIS A 19 -3.38 -5.85 0.83
C HIS A 19 -4.01 -5.45 -0.51
N PRO A 20 -3.28 -4.78 -1.41
CA PRO A 20 -3.86 -4.30 -2.66
C PRO A 20 -4.51 -5.38 -3.51
N GLY A 21 -3.98 -6.60 -3.48
CA GLY A 21 -4.58 -7.72 -4.19
C GLY A 21 -3.64 -8.37 -5.18
N SER A 22 -4.22 -9.20 -6.06
CA SER A 22 -3.48 -10.03 -6.98
C SER A 22 -4.05 -9.87 -8.39
N HIS A 23 -3.16 -9.87 -9.40
CA HIS A 23 -3.60 -9.74 -10.79
C HIS A 23 -4.06 -11.07 -11.43
N VAL A 24 -3.81 -12.21 -10.80
CA VAL A 24 -4.27 -13.54 -11.23
C VAL A 24 -4.10 -13.75 -12.74
N LYS A 25 -2.88 -13.57 -13.27
CA LYS A 25 -2.51 -13.68 -14.69
C LYS A 25 -3.08 -12.60 -15.62
N GLN A 26 -3.78 -11.61 -15.10
CA GLN A 26 -4.33 -10.51 -15.93
C GLN A 26 -3.32 -9.37 -16.15
N GLY A 27 -2.24 -9.35 -15.38
CA GLY A 27 -1.23 -8.29 -15.42
C GLY A 27 -1.46 -7.20 -14.38
N VAL A 28 -0.38 -6.54 -14.01
CA VAL A 28 -0.39 -5.50 -12.97
C VAL A 28 -1.26 -4.31 -13.37
N GLU A 29 -1.26 -3.94 -14.65
CA GLU A 29 -2.04 -2.80 -15.14
C GLU A 29 -3.54 -3.01 -14.94
N VAL A 30 -4.06 -4.18 -15.33
CA VAL A 30 -5.48 -4.51 -15.16
C VAL A 30 -5.86 -4.57 -13.68
N ALA A 31 -5.00 -5.19 -12.87
CA ALA A 31 -5.24 -5.27 -11.42
C ALA A 31 -5.22 -3.88 -10.78
N THR A 32 -4.33 -3.01 -11.21
CA THR A 32 -4.28 -1.63 -10.72
C THR A 32 -5.58 -0.89 -11.03
N GLU A 33 -6.11 -1.03 -12.23
CA GLU A 33 -7.39 -0.43 -12.60
C GLU A 33 -8.54 -0.96 -11.74
N GLN A 34 -8.58 -2.28 -11.50
CA GLN A 34 -9.61 -2.89 -10.67
C GLN A 34 -9.55 -2.41 -9.22
N ILE A 35 -8.35 -2.29 -8.67
CA ILE A 35 -8.15 -1.78 -7.31
C ILE A 35 -8.61 -0.32 -7.22
N CYS A 36 -8.27 0.50 -8.19
CA CYS A 36 -8.67 1.90 -8.23
C CYS A 36 -10.17 2.06 -8.39
N ASP A 37 -10.81 1.24 -9.22
CA ASP A 37 -12.26 1.23 -9.38
C ASP A 37 -12.95 0.88 -8.07
N MET A 38 -12.44 -0.11 -7.35
CA MET A 38 -12.95 -0.49 -6.03
C MET A 38 -12.81 0.67 -5.05
N LEU A 39 -11.63 1.29 -4.97
CA LEU A 39 -11.38 2.40 -4.06
C LEU A 39 -12.26 3.60 -4.38
N ASN A 40 -12.42 3.93 -5.67
CA ASN A 40 -13.30 5.02 -6.09
C ASN A 40 -14.76 4.74 -5.74
N ALA A 41 -15.15 3.48 -5.67
CA ALA A 41 -16.52 3.09 -5.30
C ALA A 41 -16.78 3.16 -3.80
N ILE A 42 -15.76 2.90 -2.96
CA ILE A 42 -15.95 2.79 -1.50
C ILE A 42 -15.51 4.01 -0.70
N LEU A 43 -14.59 4.84 -1.22
CA LEU A 43 -14.12 6.04 -0.51
C LEU A 43 -15.15 7.16 -0.61
N TRP A 44 -15.29 7.95 0.44
CA TRP A 44 -16.18 9.12 0.44
C TRP A 44 -15.43 10.34 1.00
N GLN A 45 -15.89 11.53 0.60
CA GLN A 45 -15.17 12.77 0.84
C GLN A 45 -15.05 13.13 2.32
N ASP A 46 -16.06 12.87 3.12
CA ASP A 46 -16.12 13.25 4.52
C ASP A 46 -15.57 12.19 5.47
N MET A 47 -15.02 11.10 4.95
CA MET A 47 -14.48 10.02 5.79
C MET A 47 -13.28 10.49 6.59
N LYS A 48 -13.17 9.98 7.82
CA LYS A 48 -12.11 10.32 8.76
C LYS A 48 -11.03 9.24 8.84
N THR A 49 -11.33 8.05 8.35
CA THR A 49 -10.41 6.93 8.34
C THR A 49 -9.45 7.06 7.17
N THR A 50 -8.16 6.81 7.39
CA THR A 50 -7.18 6.71 6.32
C THR A 50 -7.05 5.25 5.92
N VAL A 51 -7.17 4.97 4.63
CA VAL A 51 -7.00 3.62 4.08
C VAL A 51 -5.54 3.44 3.68
N LEU A 52 -4.91 2.39 4.19
CA LEU A 52 -3.50 2.13 3.97
C LEU A 52 -3.31 1.01 2.96
N LEU A 53 -2.49 1.28 1.95
CA LEU A 53 -2.00 0.27 1.02
C LEU A 53 -0.76 -0.37 1.64
N GLU A 54 -0.77 -1.69 1.84
CA GLU A 54 0.39 -2.37 2.39
C GLU A 54 1.36 -2.74 1.28
N THR A 55 2.67 -2.55 1.55
CA THR A 55 3.72 -3.04 0.65
C THR A 55 3.71 -4.56 0.63
N MET A 56 3.84 -5.15 -0.57
CA MET A 56 3.75 -6.59 -0.75
C MET A 56 5.07 -7.16 -1.25
N ALA A 57 5.28 -8.45 -1.03
CA ALA A 57 6.49 -9.15 -1.50
C ALA A 57 6.47 -9.42 -3.00
N GLY A 58 5.31 -9.43 -3.61
CA GLY A 58 5.15 -9.73 -5.03
C GLY A 58 5.13 -11.22 -5.33
N LYS A 59 4.82 -12.04 -4.33
CA LYS A 59 4.77 -13.49 -4.51
C LYS A 59 3.62 -13.87 -5.44
N GLY A 60 3.92 -14.67 -6.44
CA GLY A 60 2.95 -15.01 -7.47
C GLY A 60 2.49 -13.77 -8.22
N SER A 61 1.24 -13.38 -8.04
CA SER A 61 0.61 -12.28 -8.76
C SER A 61 0.21 -11.10 -7.86
N GLU A 62 0.83 -10.96 -6.68
CA GLU A 62 0.52 -9.85 -5.76
C GLU A 62 0.91 -8.49 -6.36
N VAL A 63 0.02 -7.51 -6.22
CA VAL A 63 0.27 -6.12 -6.59
C VAL A 63 0.75 -5.36 -5.35
N GLY A 64 1.67 -4.38 -5.55
CA GLY A 64 2.23 -3.60 -4.46
C GLY A 64 3.64 -4.00 -4.09
N ARG A 65 4.32 -4.74 -4.97
CA ARG A 65 5.70 -5.15 -4.78
C ARG A 65 6.65 -3.95 -4.83
N THR A 66 6.43 -3.03 -5.74
CA THR A 66 7.27 -1.85 -5.90
C THR A 66 6.55 -0.60 -5.42
N PHE A 67 7.31 0.42 -5.06
CA PHE A 67 6.74 1.71 -4.69
C PHE A 67 6.01 2.36 -5.87
N GLU A 68 6.49 2.13 -7.09
CA GLU A 68 5.85 2.61 -8.31
C GLU A 68 4.46 1.99 -8.51
N GLU A 69 4.27 0.72 -8.18
CA GLU A 69 2.96 0.07 -8.25
C GLU A 69 1.97 0.71 -7.27
N LEU A 70 2.42 0.99 -6.04
CA LEU A 70 1.59 1.68 -5.05
C LEU A 70 1.29 3.11 -5.48
N ARG A 71 2.27 3.81 -6.03
CA ARG A 71 2.07 5.17 -6.54
C ARG A 71 1.05 5.22 -7.66
N ALA A 72 1.07 4.23 -8.56
CA ALA A 72 0.09 4.14 -9.64
C ALA A 72 -1.35 4.01 -9.10
N ILE A 73 -1.55 3.22 -8.04
CA ILE A 73 -2.85 3.11 -7.37
C ILE A 73 -3.28 4.46 -6.80
N ILE A 74 -2.38 5.13 -6.10
CA ILE A 74 -2.65 6.43 -5.48
C ILE A 74 -3.05 7.46 -6.54
N ASP A 75 -2.27 7.55 -7.63
CA ASP A 75 -2.50 8.55 -8.67
C ASP A 75 -3.82 8.37 -9.40
N ARG A 76 -4.29 7.12 -9.54
CA ARG A 76 -5.52 6.78 -10.25
C ARG A 76 -6.76 6.79 -9.37
N THR A 77 -6.60 6.99 -8.06
CA THR A 77 -7.72 7.08 -7.11
C THR A 77 -8.12 8.54 -6.94
N GLU A 78 -9.39 8.85 -7.12
CA GLU A 78 -9.88 10.24 -7.07
C GLU A 78 -9.71 10.86 -5.69
N LEU A 79 -10.12 10.16 -4.63
CA LEU A 79 -9.98 10.63 -3.25
C LEU A 79 -8.67 10.11 -2.63
N ASN A 80 -7.55 10.31 -3.32
CA ASN A 80 -6.26 9.78 -2.89
C ASN A 80 -5.71 10.45 -1.61
N ASP A 81 -6.26 11.57 -1.21
CA ASP A 81 -5.94 12.17 0.09
C ASP A 81 -6.38 11.29 1.27
N LYS A 82 -7.29 10.33 1.03
CA LYS A 82 -7.70 9.33 2.02
C LYS A 82 -6.78 8.11 2.06
N LEU A 83 -5.79 8.05 1.19
CA LEU A 83 -4.87 6.92 1.09
C LEU A 83 -3.52 7.23 1.74
N GLY A 84 -2.99 6.25 2.43
CA GLY A 84 -1.63 6.22 2.94
C GLY A 84 -1.00 4.88 2.64
N VAL A 85 0.19 4.64 3.18
CA VAL A 85 0.93 3.39 2.97
C VAL A 85 1.32 2.81 4.31
N CYS A 86 1.18 1.48 4.43
CA CYS A 86 1.77 0.68 5.50
C CYS A 86 2.97 -0.05 4.92
N LEU A 87 4.15 0.20 5.46
CA LEU A 87 5.38 -0.46 5.02
C LEU A 87 5.60 -1.71 5.87
N ASP A 88 5.51 -2.89 5.25
CA ASP A 88 5.83 -4.16 5.90
C ASP A 88 7.29 -4.49 5.65
N THR A 89 8.08 -4.61 6.71
CA THR A 89 9.53 -4.80 6.60
C THR A 89 9.91 -6.14 5.98
N CYS A 90 9.12 -7.19 6.23
CA CYS A 90 9.33 -8.48 5.61
C CYS A 90 9.04 -8.42 4.10
N HIS A 91 7.91 -7.85 3.73
CA HIS A 91 7.47 -7.77 2.34
C HIS A 91 8.44 -6.95 1.47
N VAL A 92 8.89 -5.78 1.96
CA VAL A 92 9.83 -4.97 1.17
C VAL A 92 11.17 -5.65 1.02
N SER A 93 11.64 -6.35 2.05
CA SER A 93 12.88 -7.13 1.96
C SER A 93 12.73 -8.25 0.93
N ASP A 94 11.65 -9.01 0.98
CA ASP A 94 11.38 -10.09 0.04
C ASP A 94 11.20 -9.57 -1.40
N ALA A 95 10.70 -8.35 -1.56
CA ALA A 95 10.55 -7.71 -2.86
C ALA A 95 11.85 -7.16 -3.45
N GLY A 96 12.94 -7.14 -2.68
CA GLY A 96 14.25 -6.71 -3.16
C GLY A 96 14.75 -5.38 -2.58
N TYR A 97 14.03 -4.76 -1.68
CA TYR A 97 14.49 -3.55 -1.00
C TYR A 97 15.32 -3.93 0.22
N ASP A 98 16.61 -3.59 0.22
CA ASP A 98 17.53 -3.96 1.29
C ASP A 98 17.42 -2.99 2.48
N ILE A 99 16.44 -3.24 3.34
CA ILE A 99 16.20 -2.41 4.52
C ILE A 99 17.18 -2.67 5.66
N VAL A 100 17.91 -3.79 5.62
CA VAL A 100 18.87 -4.14 6.67
C VAL A 100 20.16 -3.34 6.50
N ASN A 101 20.68 -3.29 5.27
CA ASN A 101 21.98 -2.65 4.98
C ASN A 101 21.84 -1.26 4.36
N HIS A 102 20.71 -0.95 3.74
CA HIS A 102 20.51 0.27 2.98
C HIS A 102 19.15 0.93 3.30
N LEU A 103 18.78 0.98 4.59
CA LEU A 103 17.50 1.54 5.03
C LEU A 103 17.30 2.98 4.56
N GLU A 104 18.33 3.82 4.67
CA GLU A 104 18.24 5.23 4.28
C GLU A 104 17.95 5.37 2.78
N ASP A 105 18.59 4.54 1.96
CA ASP A 105 18.37 4.53 0.51
C ASP A 105 16.92 4.08 0.16
N VAL A 106 16.42 3.10 0.88
CA VAL A 106 15.03 2.63 0.69
C VAL A 106 14.04 3.72 1.06
N LEU A 107 14.26 4.41 2.19
CA LEU A 107 13.39 5.52 2.61
C LEU A 107 13.47 6.71 1.66
N ALA A 108 14.67 7.01 1.13
CA ALA A 108 14.84 8.06 0.13
C ALA A 108 14.09 7.71 -1.16
N ASP A 109 14.13 6.45 -1.57
CA ASP A 109 13.38 5.97 -2.74
C ASP A 109 11.88 6.05 -2.51
N PHE A 110 11.41 5.67 -1.33
CA PHE A 110 10.01 5.80 -0.95
C PHE A 110 9.56 7.27 -1.03
N ASP A 111 10.36 8.18 -0.48
CA ASP A 111 10.04 9.61 -0.51
C ASP A 111 9.99 10.16 -1.94
N ARG A 112 10.92 9.73 -2.78
CA ARG A 112 10.98 10.14 -4.18
C ARG A 112 9.76 9.65 -4.98
N VAL A 113 9.34 8.41 -4.75
CA VAL A 113 8.27 7.77 -5.54
C VAL A 113 6.88 8.08 -4.97
N ILE A 114 6.70 7.96 -3.66
CA ILE A 114 5.40 8.08 -3.01
C ILE A 114 5.28 9.35 -2.17
N GLY A 115 6.31 9.65 -1.37
CA GLY A 115 6.33 10.72 -0.39
C GLY A 115 6.21 10.18 1.02
N LEU A 116 7.14 10.58 1.91
CA LEU A 116 7.15 10.12 3.30
C LEU A 116 5.90 10.57 4.08
N ASN A 117 5.24 11.64 3.64
CA ASN A 117 4.00 12.09 4.26
C ASN A 117 2.85 11.08 4.13
N ARG A 118 2.95 10.13 3.21
CA ARG A 118 1.97 9.05 3.05
C ARG A 118 2.29 7.81 3.88
N LEU A 119 3.48 7.73 4.46
CA LEU A 119 3.86 6.61 5.34
C LEU A 119 3.19 6.80 6.70
N LYS A 120 2.12 6.05 6.95
CA LYS A 120 1.28 6.18 8.15
C LYS A 120 1.47 5.07 9.15
N ALA A 121 1.99 3.92 8.73
CA ALA A 121 2.21 2.77 9.60
C ALA A 121 3.37 1.94 9.10
N ILE A 122 4.01 1.24 10.03
CA ILE A 122 5.06 0.26 9.74
C ILE A 122 4.68 -1.04 10.42
N HIS A 123 4.62 -2.12 9.64
CA HIS A 123 4.41 -3.47 10.14
C HIS A 123 5.79 -4.13 10.28
N LEU A 124 6.26 -4.27 11.52
CA LEU A 124 7.57 -4.84 11.79
C LEU A 124 7.51 -6.36 11.77
N ASN A 125 8.11 -6.95 10.76
CA ASN A 125 8.21 -8.39 10.58
C ASN A 125 9.64 -8.78 10.23
N ASP A 126 10.06 -9.98 10.69
CA ASP A 126 11.33 -10.55 10.26
C ASP A 126 11.13 -11.40 9.01
N SER A 127 12.02 -11.22 8.03
CA SER A 127 12.04 -12.10 6.87
C SER A 127 12.92 -13.31 7.14
N LYS A 128 12.45 -14.49 6.78
CA LYS A 128 13.24 -15.74 6.85
C LYS A 128 14.10 -15.93 5.60
N ASN A 129 13.90 -15.10 4.59
CA ASN A 129 14.56 -15.23 3.30
C ASN A 129 15.58 -14.11 3.11
N PRO A 130 16.61 -14.33 2.26
CA PRO A 130 17.49 -13.21 1.86
C PRO A 130 16.70 -12.17 1.06
N CYS A 131 17.25 -10.95 0.98
CA CYS A 131 16.65 -9.87 0.25
C CYS A 131 16.48 -10.22 -1.24
N GLY A 132 15.28 -10.04 -1.75
CA GLY A 132 14.97 -10.31 -3.16
C GLY A 132 14.43 -11.70 -3.48
#